data_4e4c3c0fab85892ebda09bf77bde44b8
#
_entry.id   4e4c3c0fab85892ebda09bf77bde44b8
#
_cell.length_a   1.000
_cell.length_b   1.000
_cell.length_c   1.000
_cell.angle_alpha   90.00
_cell.angle_beta   90.00
_cell.angle_gamma   90.00
#
_symmetry.space_group_name_H-M   'P 1'
#
loop_
_entity.id
_entity.type
_entity.pdbx_description
1 polymer ?
#
loop_
_entity_poly.entity_id
_entity_poly.type
_entity_poly.pdbx_seq_one_letter_code
_entity_poly.pdbx_strand_id
1 'polypeptide(L)'
;FPDWIEFNKNLKTRTNDPLYLEYVKYWYQSLFNQVKGLLYKDGGPIVAIQLENEYVTEGMVVPHLTALKEIAVEAGFDLPVYSMTHWMMSDYPKGEIIPYAGYYLETPWISFGDKENPTTDQEFFSYNRVSDNIGNDFIKTSAKVESLDASANDSPYFTCEMGLGAPNYYMRRAVVEEEMAGENINLRLGCGVNLMGYYMYVGQTNPIGEQYTTARATARVSNDYQAPIREFGQLGVVMKESKKLNYFMNDFGSELVSKRAFLPLANRDRKNLQWAVRTDGKSGYVFCSNILHKHPRKEYRNVQFNLELDGEKVCLPRKKTTIKDDGERRRH
;
A
#
# COMPACT_ATOMS: atom_id res chain seq x y z
N PHE A 1 15.82 -3.48 15.76
CA PHE A 1 16.05 -2.83 17.06
C PHE A 1 17.52 -2.43 17.18
N PRO A 2 17.88 -1.45 18.07
CA PRO A 2 19.29 -1.16 18.39
C PRO A 2 19.98 -2.37 19.01
N ASP A 3 21.30 -2.47 18.84
CA ASP A 3 22.08 -3.62 19.32
C ASP A 3 21.89 -3.89 20.82
N TRP A 4 21.80 -2.85 21.65
CA TRP A 4 21.61 -2.98 23.10
C TRP A 4 20.25 -3.58 23.50
N ILE A 5 19.23 -3.48 22.65
CA ILE A 5 17.95 -4.20 22.79
C ILE A 5 18.09 -5.63 22.29
N GLU A 6 18.59 -5.79 21.08
CA GLU A 6 18.62 -7.07 20.37
C GLU A 6 19.51 -8.12 21.05
N PHE A 7 20.64 -7.69 21.60
CA PHE A 7 21.54 -8.57 22.34
C PHE A 7 21.19 -8.73 23.83
N ASN A 8 20.12 -8.11 24.31
CA ASN A 8 19.67 -8.29 25.69
C ASN A 8 18.92 -9.61 25.87
N LYS A 9 19.59 -10.60 26.43
CA LYS A 9 19.06 -11.95 26.65
C LYS A 9 17.86 -12.01 27.60
N ASN A 10 17.62 -10.96 28.38
CA ASN A 10 16.53 -10.87 29.35
C ASN A 10 15.30 -10.18 28.76
N LEU A 11 15.36 -9.76 27.51
CA LEU A 11 14.31 -9.00 26.85
C LEU A 11 13.74 -9.80 25.68
N LYS A 12 12.42 -9.89 25.61
CA LYS A 12 11.70 -10.47 24.47
C LYS A 12 10.99 -9.37 23.69
N THR A 13 11.63 -8.93 22.59
CA THR A 13 11.08 -7.90 21.71
C THR A 13 9.79 -8.35 21.02
N ARG A 14 8.93 -7.39 20.69
CA ARG A 14 7.64 -7.61 20.01
C ARG A 14 6.76 -8.61 20.76
N THR A 15 6.72 -8.51 22.08
CA THR A 15 5.85 -9.32 22.97
C THR A 15 5.35 -8.46 24.13
N ASN A 16 4.49 -9.05 24.98
CA ASN A 16 4.04 -8.39 26.22
C ASN A 16 5.03 -8.63 27.38
N ASP A 17 6.32 -8.83 27.08
CA ASP A 17 7.37 -8.84 28.09
C ASP A 17 7.37 -7.49 28.83
N PRO A 18 7.30 -7.48 30.19
CA PRO A 18 7.19 -6.24 30.96
C PRO A 18 8.32 -5.26 30.71
N LEU A 19 9.55 -5.75 30.55
CA LEU A 19 10.70 -4.89 30.28
C LEU A 19 10.63 -4.29 28.87
N TYR A 20 10.17 -5.07 27.88
CA TYR A 20 9.94 -4.55 26.54
C TYR A 20 8.87 -3.46 26.52
N LEU A 21 7.73 -3.69 27.18
CA LEU A 21 6.66 -2.70 27.26
C LEU A 21 7.07 -1.43 28.02
N GLU A 22 7.97 -1.55 29.00
CA GLU A 22 8.56 -0.39 29.67
C GLU A 22 9.37 0.47 28.69
N TYR A 23 10.22 -0.14 27.86
CA TYR A 23 10.95 0.58 26.80
C TYR A 23 10.01 1.19 25.76
N VAL A 24 8.93 0.50 25.38
CA VAL A 24 7.92 1.05 24.48
C VAL A 24 7.26 2.29 25.11
N LYS A 25 6.95 2.26 26.40
CA LYS A 25 6.38 3.41 27.13
C LYS A 25 7.32 4.62 27.09
N TYR A 26 8.58 4.45 27.37
CA TYR A 26 9.58 5.53 27.26
C TYR A 26 9.70 6.05 25.82
N TRP A 27 9.69 5.17 24.85
CA TRP A 27 9.75 5.53 23.43
C TRP A 27 8.52 6.34 22.99
N TYR A 28 7.32 5.87 23.30
CA TYR A 28 6.09 6.57 22.97
C TYR A 28 5.97 7.92 23.66
N GLN A 29 6.35 8.00 24.92
CA GLN A 29 6.40 9.27 25.64
C GLN A 29 7.38 10.26 25.01
N SER A 30 8.54 9.79 24.59
CA SER A 30 9.53 10.62 23.91
C SER A 30 9.02 11.12 22.57
N LEU A 31 8.39 10.24 21.77
CA LEU A 31 7.76 10.62 20.50
C LEU A 31 6.64 11.65 20.72
N PHE A 32 5.75 11.40 21.69
CA PHE A 32 4.64 12.31 21.97
C PHE A 32 5.14 13.70 22.34
N ASN A 33 6.19 13.78 23.14
CA ASN A 33 6.79 15.07 23.52
C ASN A 33 7.28 15.88 22.32
N GLN A 34 7.69 15.22 21.22
CA GLN A 34 8.12 15.89 19.97
C GLN A 34 6.93 16.36 19.12
N VAL A 35 5.76 15.72 19.25
CA VAL A 35 4.59 15.98 18.40
C VAL A 35 3.40 16.58 19.18
N LYS A 36 3.59 16.90 20.45
CA LYS A 36 2.57 17.54 21.29
C LYS A 36 2.08 18.84 20.64
N GLY A 37 0.76 18.97 20.50
CA GLY A 37 0.11 20.10 19.83
C GLY A 37 0.07 20.00 18.30
N LEU A 38 0.60 18.89 17.69
CA LEU A 38 0.54 18.65 16.26
C LEU A 38 -0.51 17.59 15.88
N LEU A 39 -1.28 17.08 16.84
CA LEU A 39 -2.35 16.14 16.53
C LEU A 39 -3.51 16.88 15.83
N TYR A 40 -4.26 16.19 14.99
CA TYR A 40 -5.36 16.78 14.22
C TYR A 40 -6.41 17.45 15.12
N LYS A 41 -6.72 16.86 16.28
CA LYS A 41 -7.61 17.46 17.29
C LYS A 41 -7.11 18.80 17.84
N ASP A 42 -5.80 19.03 17.79
CA ASP A 42 -5.14 20.26 18.26
C ASP A 42 -4.92 21.25 17.08
N GLY A 43 -5.47 20.95 15.88
CA GLY A 43 -5.28 21.72 14.66
C GLY A 43 -4.02 21.37 13.87
N GLY A 44 -3.29 20.33 14.26
CA GLY A 44 -2.07 19.88 13.60
C GLY A 44 -2.32 18.87 12.47
N PRO A 45 -1.26 18.47 11.75
CA PRO A 45 -1.36 17.59 10.58
C PRO A 45 -1.39 16.10 10.88
N ILE A 46 -1.18 15.66 12.13
CA ILE A 46 -1.09 14.24 12.48
C ILE A 46 -2.49 13.67 12.70
N VAL A 47 -2.93 12.81 11.78
CA VAL A 47 -4.30 12.27 11.75
C VAL A 47 -4.44 10.87 12.33
N ALA A 48 -3.36 10.09 12.40
CA ALA A 48 -3.38 8.72 12.90
C ALA A 48 -1.96 8.25 13.25
N ILE A 49 -1.83 7.16 14.01
CA ILE A 49 -0.56 6.49 14.27
C ILE A 49 -0.63 5.00 13.91
N GLN A 50 0.49 4.46 13.47
CA GLN A 50 0.67 3.02 13.30
C GLN A 50 1.30 2.43 14.58
N LEU A 51 0.69 1.34 15.05
CA LEU A 51 1.26 0.49 16.08
C LEU A 51 1.65 -0.84 15.46
N GLU A 52 2.90 -1.21 15.58
CA GLU A 52 3.48 -2.42 14.97
C GLU A 52 3.39 -2.46 13.44
N ASN A 53 4.15 -3.35 12.85
CA ASN A 53 4.14 -3.60 11.41
C ASN A 53 4.23 -5.11 11.16
N GLU A 54 3.27 -5.65 10.38
CA GLU A 54 3.25 -7.06 10.00
C GLU A 54 3.44 -8.02 11.18
N TYR A 55 2.75 -7.77 12.28
CA TYR A 55 2.82 -8.61 13.46
C TYR A 55 1.87 -9.79 13.34
N VAL A 56 2.43 -11.01 13.38
CA VAL A 56 1.70 -12.24 13.01
C VAL A 56 1.86 -13.38 14.02
N THR A 57 2.36 -13.08 15.21
CA THR A 57 2.55 -14.14 16.24
C THR A 57 1.19 -14.66 16.69
N GLU A 58 0.92 -15.93 16.38
CA GLU A 58 -0.35 -16.61 16.68
C GLU A 58 -0.72 -16.46 18.16
N GLY A 59 -1.98 -16.12 18.43
CA GLY A 59 -2.52 -15.90 19.76
C GLY A 59 -2.01 -14.65 20.49
N MET A 60 -1.03 -13.94 19.93
CA MET A 60 -0.45 -12.75 20.57
C MET A 60 -0.83 -11.44 19.90
N VAL A 61 -1.39 -11.45 18.69
CA VAL A 61 -1.66 -10.23 17.94
C VAL A 61 -2.61 -9.30 18.68
N VAL A 62 -3.79 -9.78 19.07
CA VAL A 62 -4.77 -8.97 19.79
C VAL A 62 -4.22 -8.49 21.13
N PRO A 63 -3.70 -9.35 22.03
CA PRO A 63 -3.16 -8.88 23.31
C PRO A 63 -2.02 -7.89 23.18
N HIS A 64 -1.12 -8.07 22.19
CA HIS A 64 0.02 -7.18 22.02
C HIS A 64 -0.39 -5.81 21.46
N LEU A 65 -1.20 -5.79 20.42
CA LEU A 65 -1.69 -4.53 19.84
C LEU A 65 -2.55 -3.74 20.82
N THR A 66 -3.34 -4.43 21.66
CA THR A 66 -4.10 -3.78 22.74
C THR A 66 -3.16 -3.12 23.74
N ALA A 67 -2.15 -3.84 24.23
CA ALA A 67 -1.17 -3.29 25.16
C ALA A 67 -0.42 -2.08 24.58
N LEU A 68 -0.01 -2.14 23.31
CA LEU A 68 0.63 -1.01 22.63
C LEU A 68 -0.30 0.20 22.51
N LYS A 69 -1.59 -0.03 22.20
CA LYS A 69 -2.59 1.03 22.13
C LYS A 69 -2.79 1.71 23.49
N GLU A 70 -2.91 0.93 24.56
CA GLU A 70 -3.04 1.46 25.92
C GLU A 70 -1.84 2.35 26.29
N ILE A 71 -0.62 1.89 26.01
CA ILE A 71 0.60 2.67 26.24
C ILE A 71 0.62 3.95 25.38
N ALA A 72 0.17 3.89 24.14
CA ALA A 72 0.11 5.07 23.28
C ALA A 72 -0.88 6.12 23.81
N VAL A 73 -2.06 5.68 24.25
CA VAL A 73 -3.07 6.54 24.86
C VAL A 73 -2.55 7.16 26.18
N GLU A 74 -1.92 6.37 27.05
CA GLU A 74 -1.28 6.87 28.26
C GLU A 74 -0.20 7.93 27.97
N ALA A 75 0.56 7.77 26.91
CA ALA A 75 1.56 8.74 26.47
C ALA A 75 0.95 10.05 25.94
N GLY A 76 -0.34 10.05 25.58
CA GLY A 76 -1.08 11.22 25.08
C GLY A 76 -1.52 11.16 23.62
N PHE A 77 -1.31 10.05 22.92
CA PHE A 77 -1.76 9.86 21.53
C PHE A 77 -3.27 9.58 21.49
N ASP A 78 -4.05 10.64 21.43
CA ASP A 78 -5.51 10.60 21.29
C ASP A 78 -5.90 10.85 19.82
N LEU A 79 -5.79 9.79 19.01
CA LEU A 79 -6.06 9.79 17.58
C LEU A 79 -6.29 8.36 17.07
N PRO A 80 -6.85 8.18 15.86
CA PRO A 80 -7.04 6.86 15.27
C PRO A 80 -5.75 6.06 15.21
N VAL A 81 -5.87 4.79 15.55
CA VAL A 81 -4.76 3.82 15.51
C VAL A 81 -4.97 2.86 14.35
N TYR A 82 -3.92 2.59 13.61
CA TYR A 82 -3.92 1.58 12.56
C TYR A 82 -2.75 0.62 12.69
N SER A 83 -2.86 -0.53 12.06
CA SER A 83 -1.78 -1.52 11.98
C SER A 83 -1.84 -2.26 10.66
N MET A 84 -0.68 -2.64 10.16
CA MET A 84 -0.58 -3.51 9.02
C MET A 84 -0.84 -4.94 9.44
N THR A 85 -1.98 -5.47 9.02
CA THR A 85 -2.42 -6.85 9.33
C THR A 85 -2.35 -7.74 8.10
N HIS A 86 -1.36 -7.52 7.29
CA HIS A 86 -1.27 -7.97 5.92
C HIS A 86 -1.11 -9.48 5.74
N TRP A 87 -0.53 -10.08 6.74
CA TRP A 87 -0.43 -11.53 6.82
C TRP A 87 -1.81 -12.08 7.13
N MET A 88 -2.40 -12.72 6.16
CA MET A 88 -3.79 -13.14 6.07
C MET A 88 -4.37 -13.96 7.24
N MET A 89 -3.53 -14.34 8.18
CA MET A 89 -3.89 -15.14 9.34
C MET A 89 -3.90 -14.33 10.65
N SER A 90 -3.55 -13.06 10.61
CA SER A 90 -3.47 -12.29 11.84
C SER A 90 -4.84 -11.74 12.22
N ASP A 91 -5.25 -12.00 13.44
CA ASP A 91 -6.36 -11.32 14.08
C ASP A 91 -5.94 -9.90 14.48
N TYR A 92 -6.88 -9.05 14.86
CA TYR A 92 -6.61 -7.70 15.34
C TYR A 92 -7.75 -7.23 16.27
N PRO A 93 -7.52 -6.23 17.15
CA PRO A 93 -8.58 -5.67 17.99
C PRO A 93 -9.63 -4.94 17.14
N LYS A 94 -10.72 -5.65 16.83
CA LYS A 94 -11.81 -5.15 15.97
C LYS A 94 -12.51 -3.95 16.60
N GLY A 95 -12.75 -2.92 15.77
CA GLY A 95 -13.34 -1.66 16.21
C GLY A 95 -12.39 -0.74 16.97
N GLU A 96 -11.17 -1.18 17.31
CA GLU A 96 -10.19 -0.41 18.04
C GLU A 96 -8.96 -0.02 17.22
N ILE A 97 -8.59 -0.86 16.27
CA ILE A 97 -7.47 -0.65 15.36
C ILE A 97 -7.96 -0.80 13.94
N ILE A 98 -7.60 0.14 13.08
CA ILE A 98 -7.95 0.12 11.65
C ILE A 98 -6.96 -0.81 10.92
N PRO A 99 -7.43 -1.91 10.32
CA PRO A 99 -6.58 -2.75 9.50
C PRO A 99 -6.36 -2.11 8.13
N TYR A 100 -5.17 -2.24 7.59
CA TYR A 100 -4.87 -1.83 6.23
C TYR A 100 -3.94 -2.81 5.52
N ALA A 101 -3.88 -2.68 4.21
CA ALA A 101 -3.09 -3.55 3.35
C ALA A 101 -2.08 -2.77 2.50
N GLY A 102 -1.01 -3.43 2.05
CA GLY A 102 -0.10 -2.93 1.04
C GLY A 102 -0.47 -3.42 -0.36
N TYR A 103 0.08 -2.80 -1.38
CA TYR A 103 -0.14 -3.16 -2.76
C TYR A 103 1.15 -3.06 -3.55
N TYR A 104 1.58 -4.16 -4.15
CA TYR A 104 2.81 -4.24 -4.91
C TYR A 104 2.54 -4.92 -6.26
N LEU A 105 2.84 -4.25 -7.35
CA LEU A 105 2.78 -4.86 -8.68
C LEU A 105 3.99 -5.75 -8.93
N GLU A 106 5.14 -5.40 -8.37
CA GLU A 106 6.32 -6.26 -8.34
C GLU A 106 6.49 -6.86 -6.96
N THR A 107 6.61 -8.17 -6.90
CA THR A 107 6.77 -8.94 -5.66
C THR A 107 8.08 -9.75 -5.71
N PRO A 108 9.24 -9.09 -5.61
CA PRO A 108 10.53 -9.74 -5.82
C PRO A 108 10.89 -10.78 -4.75
N TRP A 109 10.19 -10.78 -3.63
CA TRP A 109 10.31 -11.80 -2.58
C TRP A 109 9.60 -13.11 -2.93
N ILE A 110 8.65 -13.11 -3.90
CA ILE A 110 7.96 -14.32 -4.33
C ILE A 110 8.86 -15.10 -5.28
N SER A 111 8.96 -16.38 -5.03
CA SER A 111 9.56 -17.43 -5.82
C SER A 111 11.05 -17.32 -6.18
N PHE A 112 11.70 -18.32 -5.78
CA PHE A 112 13.06 -18.72 -6.10
C PHE A 112 13.15 -19.50 -7.42
N GLY A 113 12.27 -19.27 -8.37
CA GLY A 113 12.24 -19.97 -9.64
C GLY A 113 12.00 -19.03 -10.82
N ASP A 114 12.39 -19.45 -12.02
CA ASP A 114 12.31 -18.71 -13.27
C ASP A 114 10.88 -18.42 -13.78
N LYS A 115 9.90 -18.60 -12.92
CA LYS A 115 8.51 -18.32 -13.28
C LYS A 115 8.23 -16.84 -13.13
N GLU A 116 7.78 -16.24 -14.20
CA GLU A 116 7.18 -14.91 -14.19
C GLU A 116 6.10 -14.85 -13.11
N ASN A 117 6.04 -13.73 -12.39
CA ASN A 117 4.94 -13.52 -11.46
C ASN A 117 3.64 -13.62 -12.26
N PRO A 118 2.69 -14.45 -11.81
CA PRO A 118 1.40 -14.46 -12.46
C PRO A 118 0.77 -13.07 -12.29
N THR A 119 -0.01 -12.66 -13.28
CA THR A 119 -0.87 -11.49 -13.18
C THR A 119 -1.74 -11.60 -11.92
N THR A 120 -1.71 -10.60 -11.09
CA THR A 120 -2.34 -10.63 -9.78
C THR A 120 -3.61 -9.78 -9.75
N ASP A 121 -4.48 -9.97 -8.75
CA ASP A 121 -5.66 -9.12 -8.58
C ASP A 121 -5.29 -7.66 -8.25
N GLN A 122 -4.05 -7.41 -7.91
CA GLN A 122 -3.52 -6.06 -7.69
C GLN A 122 -3.36 -5.24 -8.97
N GLU A 123 -3.27 -5.89 -10.12
CA GLU A 123 -3.16 -5.25 -11.44
C GLU A 123 -4.52 -4.85 -12.02
N PHE A 124 -5.61 -5.07 -11.27
CA PHE A 124 -6.97 -4.81 -11.71
C PHE A 124 -7.73 -3.92 -10.73
N PHE A 125 -8.74 -3.24 -11.24
CA PHE A 125 -9.70 -2.59 -10.37
C PHE A 125 -10.52 -3.65 -9.64
N SER A 126 -10.43 -3.66 -8.32
CA SER A 126 -11.07 -4.63 -7.46
C SER A 126 -11.63 -3.96 -6.20
N TYR A 127 -12.75 -4.43 -5.69
CA TYR A 127 -13.26 -4.03 -4.37
C TYR A 127 -12.50 -4.68 -3.21
N ASN A 128 -11.65 -5.64 -3.52
CA ASN A 128 -10.86 -6.31 -2.50
C ASN A 128 -9.82 -5.35 -1.92
N ARG A 129 -9.93 -5.06 -0.63
CA ARG A 129 -9.00 -4.22 0.13
C ARG A 129 -7.79 -4.99 0.64
N VAL A 130 -7.77 -6.30 0.46
CA VAL A 130 -6.67 -7.19 0.84
C VAL A 130 -6.00 -7.70 -0.42
N SER A 131 -4.68 -7.72 -0.38
CA SER A 131 -3.91 -8.37 -1.43
C SER A 131 -3.81 -9.87 -1.16
N ASP A 132 -4.28 -10.68 -2.08
CA ASP A 132 -4.13 -12.14 -2.00
C ASP A 132 -2.68 -12.61 -2.21
N ASN A 133 -1.79 -11.72 -2.58
CA ASN A 133 -0.42 -12.07 -2.95
C ASN A 133 0.59 -11.90 -1.85
N ILE A 134 0.37 -10.98 -0.92
CA ILE A 134 1.30 -10.76 0.18
C ILE A 134 0.96 -11.75 1.29
N GLY A 135 1.93 -12.56 1.65
CA GLY A 135 1.80 -13.61 2.66
C GLY A 135 1.49 -15.01 2.12
N ASN A 136 0.86 -15.16 0.95
CA ASN A 136 0.60 -16.45 0.33
C ASN A 136 1.89 -17.18 -0.11
N ASP A 137 2.93 -16.44 -0.36
CA ASP A 137 4.27 -16.93 -0.70
C ASP A 137 5.00 -17.54 0.50
N PHE A 138 4.64 -17.17 1.71
CA PHE A 138 5.22 -17.70 2.95
C PHE A 138 4.39 -18.83 3.59
N ILE A 139 3.09 -18.83 3.35
CA ILE A 139 2.15 -19.77 3.97
C ILE A 139 1.54 -20.65 2.87
N LYS A 140 2.06 -21.85 2.70
CA LYS A 140 1.48 -22.87 1.82
C LYS A 140 0.17 -23.44 2.37
N THR A 141 -0.69 -22.64 2.94
CA THR A 141 -1.96 -23.09 3.48
C THR A 141 -3.10 -22.61 2.59
N SER A 142 -3.95 -23.55 2.23
CA SER A 142 -5.19 -23.38 1.48
C SER A 142 -6.30 -22.64 2.25
N ALA A 143 -5.97 -21.83 3.24
CA ALA A 143 -6.95 -21.00 3.92
C ALA A 143 -7.43 -19.92 2.94
N LYS A 144 -8.68 -20.04 2.50
CA LYS A 144 -9.36 -18.93 1.83
C LYS A 144 -9.34 -17.74 2.78
N VAL A 145 -8.77 -16.64 2.33
CA VAL A 145 -8.92 -15.37 3.01
C VAL A 145 -10.40 -15.02 2.94
N GLU A 146 -11.06 -15.09 4.05
CA GLU A 146 -12.31 -14.39 4.19
C GLU A 146 -11.97 -12.90 4.05
N SER A 147 -12.66 -12.20 3.15
CA SER A 147 -12.52 -10.76 2.96
C SER A 147 -12.40 -10.08 4.32
N LEU A 148 -11.50 -9.10 4.45
CA LEU A 148 -11.49 -8.24 5.62
C LEU A 148 -12.92 -7.98 6.05
N ASP A 149 -13.21 -8.34 7.27
CA ASP A 149 -14.52 -8.27 7.91
C ASP A 149 -15.24 -6.96 7.56
N ALA A 150 -16.56 -6.98 7.60
CA ALA A 150 -17.42 -5.82 7.36
C ALA A 150 -16.96 -4.56 8.13
N SER A 151 -16.32 -4.72 9.29
CA SER A 151 -15.69 -3.62 10.05
C SER A 151 -14.61 -2.85 9.25
N ALA A 152 -13.94 -3.49 8.32
CA ALA A 152 -13.00 -2.80 7.43
C ALA A 152 -13.72 -1.88 6.43
N ASN A 153 -14.98 -2.13 6.13
CA ASN A 153 -15.78 -1.29 5.24
C ASN A 153 -16.26 0.00 5.93
N ASP A 154 -16.29 0.01 7.25
CA ASP A 154 -16.64 1.19 8.05
C ASP A 154 -15.44 2.13 8.28
N SER A 155 -14.25 1.70 7.88
CA SER A 155 -13.02 2.48 7.97
C SER A 155 -12.67 3.14 6.63
N PRO A 156 -11.93 4.26 6.64
CA PRO A 156 -11.38 4.81 5.42
C PRO A 156 -10.56 3.77 4.67
N TYR A 157 -10.71 3.73 3.35
CA TYR A 157 -9.87 2.86 2.54
C TYR A 157 -8.51 3.55 2.34
N PHE A 158 -7.48 3.05 3.02
CA PHE A 158 -6.14 3.56 2.85
C PHE A 158 -5.11 2.43 2.72
N THR A 159 -3.94 2.80 2.22
CA THR A 159 -2.77 1.93 2.12
C THR A 159 -1.61 2.61 2.84
N CYS A 160 -0.79 1.85 3.55
CA CYS A 160 0.44 2.37 4.13
C CYS A 160 1.65 2.02 3.26
N GLU A 161 1.60 0.87 2.62
CA GLU A 161 2.66 0.37 1.76
C GLU A 161 2.14 0.13 0.34
N MET A 162 2.15 1.16 -0.48
CA MET A 162 1.90 1.00 -1.90
C MET A 162 3.23 1.06 -2.65
N GLY A 163 3.61 -0.03 -3.32
CA GLY A 163 4.89 -0.17 -3.99
C GLY A 163 5.03 0.81 -5.15
N LEU A 164 6.01 1.71 -5.06
CA LEU A 164 6.44 2.58 -6.16
C LEU A 164 7.77 2.15 -6.76
N GLY A 165 8.36 1.12 -6.24
CA GLY A 165 9.61 0.55 -6.68
C GLY A 165 9.69 -0.92 -6.29
N ALA A 166 10.89 -1.47 -6.28
CA ALA A 166 11.13 -2.82 -5.80
C ALA A 166 12.56 -2.98 -5.28
N PRO A 167 12.77 -3.70 -4.18
CA PRO A 167 14.10 -4.00 -3.70
C PRO A 167 14.77 -5.04 -4.59
N ASN A 168 16.09 -5.03 -4.60
CA ASN A 168 16.88 -6.08 -5.18
C ASN A 168 17.18 -7.17 -4.15
N TYR A 169 16.84 -8.39 -4.48
CA TYR A 169 17.26 -9.58 -3.74
C TYR A 169 18.52 -10.18 -4.36
N TYR A 170 19.31 -10.88 -3.58
CA TYR A 170 20.50 -11.57 -4.12
C TYR A 170 20.13 -12.59 -5.20
N MET A 171 18.99 -13.25 -5.05
CA MET A 171 18.48 -14.25 -5.98
C MET A 171 17.67 -13.65 -7.14
N ARG A 172 17.17 -12.43 -7.00
CA ARG A 172 16.32 -11.79 -8.02
C ARG A 172 16.56 -10.30 -8.08
N ARG A 173 16.84 -9.82 -9.28
CA ARG A 173 17.02 -8.39 -9.59
C ARG A 173 15.80 -7.92 -10.34
N ALA A 174 14.80 -7.42 -9.61
CA ALA A 174 13.62 -6.85 -10.22
C ALA A 174 14.01 -5.59 -11.03
N VAL A 175 13.44 -5.46 -12.22
CA VAL A 175 13.54 -4.25 -13.04
C VAL A 175 12.21 -3.51 -12.90
N VAL A 176 12.28 -2.29 -12.39
CA VAL A 176 11.11 -1.43 -12.22
C VAL A 176 10.86 -0.66 -13.50
N GLU A 177 9.67 -0.79 -14.04
CA GLU A 177 9.23 -0.08 -15.24
C GLU A 177 8.73 1.32 -14.89
N GLU A 178 8.90 2.30 -15.80
CA GLU A 178 8.54 3.71 -15.58
C GLU A 178 7.07 3.86 -15.19
N GLU A 179 6.18 3.11 -15.81
CA GLU A 179 4.74 3.22 -15.62
C GLU A 179 4.21 2.49 -14.38
N MET A 180 5.01 1.63 -13.77
CA MET A 180 4.56 0.78 -12.66
C MET A 180 3.99 1.58 -11.49
N ALA A 181 4.66 2.65 -11.09
CA ALA A 181 4.18 3.50 -10.00
C ALA A 181 2.88 4.21 -10.36
N GLY A 182 2.82 4.80 -11.56
CA GLY A 182 1.62 5.46 -12.05
C GLY A 182 0.43 4.53 -12.13
N GLU A 183 0.66 3.31 -12.61
CA GLU A 183 -0.39 2.30 -12.70
C GLU A 183 -0.91 1.89 -11.33
N ASN A 184 -0.02 1.61 -10.38
CA ASN A 184 -0.43 1.23 -9.02
C ASN A 184 -1.27 2.33 -8.36
N ILE A 185 -0.86 3.60 -8.50
CA ILE A 185 -1.63 4.75 -8.00
C ILE A 185 -3.00 4.84 -8.69
N ASN A 186 -3.03 4.74 -10.03
CA ASN A 186 -4.26 4.81 -10.82
C ASN A 186 -5.28 3.75 -10.42
N LEU A 187 -4.84 2.50 -10.30
CA LEU A 187 -5.68 1.39 -9.86
C LEU A 187 -6.27 1.63 -8.47
N ARG A 188 -5.44 2.04 -7.50
CA ARG A 188 -5.90 2.24 -6.12
C ARG A 188 -6.84 3.44 -6.00
N LEU A 189 -6.59 4.53 -6.72
CA LEU A 189 -7.52 5.65 -6.79
C LEU A 189 -8.88 5.21 -7.32
N GLY A 190 -8.91 4.48 -8.42
CA GLY A 190 -10.15 3.98 -9.00
C GLY A 190 -10.90 2.99 -8.10
N CYS A 191 -10.18 2.21 -7.27
CA CYS A 191 -10.75 1.31 -6.28
C CYS A 191 -11.34 2.02 -5.04
N GLY A 192 -11.11 3.31 -4.87
CA GLY A 192 -11.68 4.07 -3.77
C GLY A 192 -10.70 4.41 -2.64
N VAL A 193 -9.41 4.21 -2.82
CA VAL A 193 -8.40 4.62 -1.83
C VAL A 193 -8.42 6.14 -1.66
N ASN A 194 -8.48 6.58 -0.41
CA ASN A 194 -8.53 7.99 -0.02
C ASN A 194 -7.27 8.48 0.71
N LEU A 195 -6.43 7.56 1.17
CA LEU A 195 -5.15 7.87 1.80
C LEU A 195 -4.11 6.88 1.27
N MET A 196 -3.01 7.41 0.74
CA MET A 196 -1.94 6.60 0.15
C MET A 196 -0.62 6.85 0.87
N GLY A 197 -0.06 5.79 1.45
CA GLY A 197 1.33 5.72 1.86
C GLY A 197 2.13 4.95 0.82
N TYR A 198 3.32 5.44 0.50
CA TYR A 198 4.18 4.84 -0.50
C TYR A 198 5.32 4.04 0.14
N TYR A 199 5.60 2.87 -0.40
CA TYR A 199 6.75 2.06 0.00
C TYR A 199 7.57 1.59 -1.22
N MET A 200 8.70 2.28 -1.54
CA MET A 200 9.17 3.47 -0.85
C MET A 200 9.09 4.66 -1.81
N TYR A 201 8.91 5.86 -1.27
CA TYR A 201 9.03 7.09 -2.05
C TYR A 201 10.48 7.57 -2.14
N VAL A 202 11.22 7.39 -1.07
CA VAL A 202 12.64 7.74 -0.95
C VAL A 202 13.42 6.50 -0.57
N GLY A 203 14.44 6.17 -1.34
CA GLY A 203 15.42 5.16 -0.98
C GLY A 203 16.26 5.60 0.22
N GLN A 204 16.86 4.66 0.93
CA GLN A 204 17.62 4.94 2.13
C GLN A 204 18.87 4.06 2.26
N THR A 205 19.79 4.53 3.08
CA THR A 205 20.92 3.75 3.55
C THR A 205 20.61 3.22 4.95
N ASN A 206 20.66 1.91 5.14
CA ASN A 206 20.44 1.31 6.44
C ASN A 206 21.61 1.62 7.39
N PRO A 207 21.36 1.85 8.69
CA PRO A 207 22.42 1.99 9.67
C PRO A 207 23.24 0.69 9.75
N ILE A 208 24.55 0.86 9.95
CA ILE A 208 25.47 -0.25 10.15
C ILE A 208 25.61 -0.47 11.65
N GLY A 209 25.26 -1.69 12.09
CA GLY A 209 25.44 -2.16 13.46
C GLY A 209 26.13 -3.53 13.46
N GLU A 210 26.24 -4.18 14.60
CA GLU A 210 26.73 -5.56 14.68
C GLU A 210 25.78 -6.52 13.98
N GLN A 211 24.48 -6.22 14.00
CA GLN A 211 23.49 -6.89 13.19
C GLN A 211 22.98 -5.99 12.07
N TYR A 212 22.43 -6.63 11.05
CA TYR A 212 21.92 -5.94 9.87
C TYR A 212 20.42 -5.82 9.94
N THR A 213 19.91 -4.63 9.58
CA THR A 213 18.48 -4.28 9.59
C THR A 213 17.76 -4.69 8.32
N THR A 214 18.20 -5.74 7.63
CA THR A 214 17.62 -6.12 6.36
C THR A 214 16.84 -7.42 6.44
N ALA A 215 15.78 -7.51 5.68
CA ALA A 215 15.11 -8.78 5.41
C ALA A 215 16.08 -9.77 4.74
N ARG A 216 15.78 -11.06 4.83
CA ARG A 216 16.59 -12.12 4.22
C ARG A 216 16.85 -11.82 2.74
N ALA A 217 18.12 -11.99 2.36
CA ALA A 217 18.56 -11.94 0.97
C ALA A 217 18.46 -10.59 0.25
N THR A 218 18.20 -9.49 0.95
CA THR A 218 18.36 -8.13 0.43
C THR A 218 19.77 -7.58 0.68
N ALA A 219 20.12 -6.49 0.02
CA ALA A 219 21.37 -5.78 0.28
C ALA A 219 21.38 -5.27 1.73
N ARG A 220 22.56 -5.40 2.41
CA ARG A 220 22.67 -5.12 3.85
C ARG A 220 22.62 -3.63 4.19
N VAL A 221 23.22 -2.81 3.35
CA VAL A 221 23.38 -1.38 3.61
C VAL A 221 22.45 -0.56 2.74
N SER A 222 22.46 -0.78 1.44
CA SER A 222 21.60 -0.05 0.51
C SER A 222 20.16 -0.56 0.56
N ASN A 223 19.23 0.34 0.77
CA ASN A 223 17.81 0.11 0.56
C ASN A 223 17.26 1.14 -0.44
N ASP A 224 17.90 1.20 -1.60
CA ASP A 224 17.56 2.12 -2.69
C ASP A 224 16.13 1.93 -3.21
N TYR A 225 15.64 0.70 -3.22
CA TYR A 225 14.29 0.30 -3.59
C TYR A 225 13.86 0.70 -5.01
N GLN A 226 14.76 1.22 -5.84
CA GLN A 226 14.42 1.84 -7.13
C GLN A 226 13.28 2.87 -7.00
N ALA A 227 13.26 3.57 -5.87
CA ALA A 227 12.22 4.51 -5.48
C ALA A 227 12.19 5.75 -6.40
N PRO A 228 11.09 6.55 -6.40
CA PRO A 228 11.03 7.82 -7.09
C PRO A 228 12.20 8.75 -6.79
N ILE A 229 12.62 8.84 -5.52
CA ILE A 229 13.88 9.46 -5.11
C ILE A 229 14.80 8.34 -4.63
N ARG A 230 15.91 8.12 -5.35
CA ARG A 230 16.85 7.06 -5.06
C ARG A 230 17.67 7.37 -3.80
N GLU A 231 18.40 6.37 -3.29
CA GLU A 231 19.16 6.42 -2.03
C GLU A 231 20.03 7.68 -1.89
N PHE A 232 20.63 8.15 -2.98
CA PHE A 232 21.50 9.33 -2.98
C PHE A 232 20.89 10.56 -3.65
N GLY A 233 19.54 10.63 -3.70
CA GLY A 233 18.81 11.78 -4.21
C GLY A 233 18.60 11.83 -5.74
N GLN A 234 19.03 10.81 -6.48
CA GLN A 234 18.75 10.72 -7.91
C GLN A 234 17.24 10.49 -8.15
N LEU A 235 16.73 11.04 -9.24
CA LEU A 235 15.36 10.74 -9.67
C LEU A 235 15.28 9.36 -10.33
N GLY A 236 14.46 8.49 -9.76
CA GLY A 236 14.17 7.16 -10.30
C GLY A 236 13.25 7.21 -11.53
N VAL A 237 13.24 6.12 -12.29
CA VAL A 237 12.43 6.03 -13.53
C VAL A 237 10.93 6.23 -13.27
N VAL A 238 10.45 5.84 -12.11
CA VAL A 238 9.03 5.94 -11.70
C VAL A 238 8.62 7.34 -11.22
N MET A 239 9.58 8.28 -11.06
CA MET A 239 9.32 9.61 -10.50
C MET A 239 8.31 10.40 -11.32
N LYS A 240 8.41 10.34 -12.64
CA LYS A 240 7.57 11.13 -13.54
C LYS A 240 6.09 10.78 -13.41
N GLU A 241 5.76 9.49 -13.44
CA GLU A 241 4.37 9.05 -13.38
C GLU A 241 3.80 9.20 -11.96
N SER A 242 4.57 8.92 -10.92
CA SER A 242 4.14 9.17 -9.54
C SER A 242 3.86 10.67 -9.29
N LYS A 243 4.75 11.54 -9.75
CA LYS A 243 4.59 13.00 -9.64
C LYS A 243 3.34 13.50 -10.35
N LYS A 244 3.07 13.02 -11.57
CA LYS A 244 1.87 13.37 -12.35
C LYS A 244 0.58 13.06 -11.58
N LEU A 245 0.48 11.87 -10.98
CA LEU A 245 -0.71 11.48 -10.23
C LEU A 245 -0.78 12.15 -8.85
N ASN A 246 0.36 12.48 -8.24
CA ASN A 246 0.39 13.30 -7.03
C ASN A 246 -0.14 14.71 -7.30
N TYR A 247 0.16 15.31 -8.44
CA TYR A 247 -0.47 16.60 -8.84
C TYR A 247 -1.97 16.44 -9.07
N PHE A 248 -2.41 15.37 -9.73
CA PHE A 248 -3.84 15.09 -9.85
C PHE A 248 -4.53 15.02 -8.48
N MET A 249 -3.94 14.33 -7.51
CA MET A 249 -4.48 14.27 -6.15
C MET A 249 -4.44 15.62 -5.43
N ASN A 250 -3.42 16.43 -5.66
CA ASN A 250 -3.35 17.77 -5.09
C ASN A 250 -4.46 18.68 -5.62
N ASP A 251 -4.74 18.60 -6.91
CA ASP A 251 -5.72 19.47 -7.57
C ASP A 251 -7.17 18.99 -7.35
N PHE A 252 -7.41 17.68 -7.32
CA PHE A 252 -8.75 17.08 -7.34
C PHE A 252 -9.04 16.17 -6.13
N GLY A 253 -8.08 15.95 -5.25
CA GLY A 253 -8.22 14.99 -4.15
C GLY A 253 -9.32 15.34 -3.17
N SER A 254 -9.50 16.62 -2.83
CA SER A 254 -10.56 17.10 -1.93
C SER A 254 -11.97 16.79 -2.47
N GLU A 255 -12.15 16.85 -3.78
CA GLU A 255 -13.40 16.47 -4.44
C GLU A 255 -13.52 14.94 -4.54
N LEU A 256 -12.41 14.26 -4.85
CA LEU A 256 -12.39 12.82 -5.08
C LEU A 256 -12.74 12.01 -3.81
N VAL A 257 -12.32 12.45 -2.61
CA VAL A 257 -12.51 11.68 -1.38
C VAL A 257 -13.98 11.41 -1.04
N SER A 258 -14.89 12.28 -1.43
CA SER A 258 -16.34 12.13 -1.22
C SER A 258 -17.01 11.18 -2.21
N LYS A 259 -16.33 10.81 -3.29
CA LYS A 259 -16.91 10.03 -4.40
C LYS A 259 -16.68 8.54 -4.21
N ARG A 260 -17.77 7.77 -4.26
CA ARG A 260 -17.70 6.30 -4.15
C ARG A 260 -17.15 5.66 -5.41
N ALA A 261 -16.48 4.53 -5.25
CA ALA A 261 -15.99 3.73 -6.37
C ALA A 261 -17.09 2.78 -6.90
N PHE A 262 -17.18 2.71 -8.21
CA PHE A 262 -18.05 1.78 -8.95
C PHE A 262 -17.21 1.03 -9.96
N LEU A 263 -17.27 -0.29 -9.90
CA LEU A 263 -16.49 -1.20 -10.73
C LEU A 263 -17.42 -1.96 -11.67
N PRO A 264 -17.21 -1.86 -12.99
CA PRO A 264 -18.02 -2.58 -13.96
C PRO A 264 -17.88 -4.10 -13.82
N LEU A 265 -18.97 -4.83 -14.05
CA LEU A 265 -18.93 -6.30 -14.08
C LEU A 265 -17.95 -6.86 -15.12
N ALA A 266 -17.70 -6.09 -16.19
CA ALA A 266 -16.72 -6.46 -17.23
C ALA A 266 -15.30 -6.62 -16.70
N ASN A 267 -14.94 -5.99 -15.58
CA ASN A 267 -13.63 -6.13 -14.95
C ASN A 267 -13.37 -7.56 -14.41
N ARG A 268 -14.40 -8.37 -14.26
CA ARG A 268 -14.22 -9.79 -13.88
C ARG A 268 -13.50 -10.60 -14.95
N ASP A 269 -13.59 -10.19 -16.22
CA ASP A 269 -12.77 -10.76 -17.28
C ASP A 269 -11.52 -9.90 -17.48
N ARG A 270 -10.39 -10.44 -17.06
CA ARG A 270 -9.07 -9.81 -17.14
C ARG A 270 -8.59 -9.52 -18.58
N LYS A 271 -9.29 -10.06 -19.57
CA LYS A 271 -9.01 -9.78 -20.99
C LYS A 271 -9.66 -8.48 -21.47
N ASN A 272 -10.60 -7.95 -20.72
CA ASN A 272 -11.25 -6.69 -21.01
C ASN A 272 -10.40 -5.51 -20.53
N LEU A 273 -10.62 -4.35 -21.17
CA LEU A 273 -10.12 -3.10 -20.65
C LEU A 273 -10.63 -2.88 -19.24
N GLN A 274 -9.72 -2.68 -18.31
CA GLN A 274 -10.06 -2.43 -16.91
C GLN A 274 -10.41 -0.97 -16.70
N TRP A 275 -11.49 -0.68 -15.99
CA TRP A 275 -11.87 0.68 -15.66
C TRP A 275 -12.72 0.76 -14.40
N ALA A 276 -12.77 1.94 -13.82
CA ALA A 276 -13.58 2.24 -12.64
C ALA A 276 -14.11 3.67 -12.74
N VAL A 277 -15.17 3.95 -11.99
CA VAL A 277 -15.71 5.31 -11.86
C VAL A 277 -15.76 5.67 -10.39
N ARG A 278 -15.27 6.84 -10.04
CA ARG A 278 -15.55 7.45 -8.74
C ARG A 278 -16.54 8.58 -8.94
N THR A 279 -17.70 8.51 -8.28
CA THR A 279 -18.77 9.49 -8.46
C THR A 279 -19.63 9.64 -7.21
N ASP A 280 -20.24 10.81 -7.06
CA ASP A 280 -21.33 11.12 -6.12
C ASP A 280 -22.72 11.07 -6.79
N GLY A 281 -22.77 10.63 -8.04
CA GLY A 281 -24.00 10.61 -8.87
C GLY A 281 -24.21 11.86 -9.73
N LYS A 282 -23.50 12.96 -9.47
CA LYS A 282 -23.61 14.23 -10.21
C LYS A 282 -22.36 14.54 -11.02
N SER A 283 -21.22 14.26 -10.44
CA SER A 283 -19.92 14.43 -11.08
C SER A 283 -19.02 13.25 -10.78
N GLY A 284 -17.88 13.11 -11.48
CA GLY A 284 -17.00 11.99 -11.20
C GLY A 284 -15.78 11.92 -12.10
N TYR A 285 -15.01 10.86 -11.88
CA TYR A 285 -13.77 10.55 -12.56
C TYR A 285 -13.81 9.12 -13.07
N VAL A 286 -13.38 8.94 -14.32
CA VAL A 286 -13.18 7.62 -14.92
C VAL A 286 -11.69 7.28 -14.84
N PHE A 287 -11.38 6.17 -14.20
CA PHE A 287 -10.06 5.58 -14.14
C PHE A 287 -10.01 4.39 -15.11
N CYS A 288 -8.96 4.31 -15.89
CA CYS A 288 -8.81 3.27 -16.90
C CYS A 288 -7.39 2.74 -16.91
N SER A 289 -7.24 1.42 -16.99
CA SER A 289 -5.96 0.74 -17.06
C SER A 289 -5.87 -0.17 -18.28
N ASN A 290 -4.75 -0.08 -18.97
CA ASN A 290 -4.35 -0.98 -20.05
C ASN A 290 -3.00 -1.65 -19.75
N ILE A 291 -2.53 -1.56 -18.52
CA ILE A 291 -1.21 -2.07 -18.14
C ILE A 291 -1.39 -3.41 -17.41
N LEU A 292 -0.67 -4.42 -17.90
CA LEU A 292 -0.41 -5.67 -17.20
C LEU A 292 1.10 -5.76 -17.03
N HIS A 293 1.54 -5.77 -15.79
CA HIS A 293 2.96 -5.87 -15.47
C HIS A 293 3.58 -7.14 -16.10
N LYS A 294 4.69 -6.95 -16.82
CA LYS A 294 5.41 -8.04 -17.55
C LYS A 294 4.63 -8.73 -18.68
N HIS A 295 3.47 -8.25 -19.02
CA HIS A 295 2.70 -8.79 -20.13
C HIS A 295 2.58 -7.79 -21.28
N PRO A 296 2.45 -8.25 -22.54
CA PRO A 296 2.17 -7.38 -23.67
C PRO A 296 0.86 -6.64 -23.46
N ARG A 297 0.87 -5.34 -23.71
CA ARG A 297 -0.34 -4.52 -23.68
C ARG A 297 -1.20 -4.83 -24.88
N LYS A 298 -2.49 -4.61 -24.74
CA LYS A 298 -3.49 -4.82 -25.78
C LYS A 298 -3.99 -3.47 -26.29
N GLU A 299 -4.13 -3.32 -27.60
CA GLU A 299 -4.79 -2.15 -28.17
C GLU A 299 -6.31 -2.31 -28.08
N TYR A 300 -6.99 -1.29 -27.53
CA TYR A 300 -8.45 -1.20 -27.51
C TYR A 300 -8.89 -0.04 -28.39
N ARG A 301 -9.64 -0.35 -29.47
CA ARG A 301 -10.14 0.64 -30.43
C ARG A 301 -11.58 1.02 -30.13
N ASN A 302 -11.96 2.23 -30.54
CA ASN A 302 -13.32 2.74 -30.42
C ASN A 302 -13.86 2.75 -28.97
N VAL A 303 -12.99 3.04 -27.99
CA VAL A 303 -13.35 3.06 -26.58
C VAL A 303 -14.21 4.26 -26.28
N GLN A 304 -15.32 4.01 -25.56
CA GLN A 304 -16.19 5.01 -24.93
C GLN A 304 -16.77 4.40 -23.65
N PHE A 305 -16.89 5.22 -22.62
CA PHE A 305 -17.53 4.86 -21.36
C PHE A 305 -18.92 5.51 -21.34
N ASN A 306 -19.95 4.69 -21.13
CA ASN A 306 -21.33 5.16 -21.00
C ASN A 306 -21.71 5.15 -19.52
N LEU A 307 -22.02 6.31 -19.01
CA LEU A 307 -22.37 6.56 -17.61
C LEU A 307 -23.76 7.14 -17.53
N GLU A 308 -24.41 6.99 -16.39
CA GLU A 308 -25.64 7.67 -16.04
C GLU A 308 -25.38 8.48 -14.77
N LEU A 309 -25.48 9.79 -14.87
CA LEU A 309 -25.25 10.75 -13.79
C LEU A 309 -26.48 11.66 -13.67
N ASP A 310 -27.10 11.69 -12.49
CA ASP A 310 -28.30 12.50 -12.20
C ASP A 310 -29.44 12.30 -13.23
N GLY A 311 -29.60 11.04 -13.70
CA GLY A 311 -30.60 10.68 -14.73
C GLY A 311 -30.19 11.02 -16.17
N GLU A 312 -29.05 11.65 -16.38
CA GLU A 312 -28.52 11.97 -17.71
C GLU A 312 -27.52 10.91 -18.20
N LYS A 313 -27.62 10.56 -19.47
CA LYS A 313 -26.62 9.67 -20.11
C LYS A 313 -25.43 10.45 -20.60
N VAL A 314 -24.28 10.14 -20.06
CA VAL A 314 -22.98 10.76 -20.41
C VAL A 314 -22.11 9.74 -21.11
N CYS A 315 -21.57 10.11 -22.27
CA CYS A 315 -20.65 9.29 -23.04
C CYS A 315 -19.25 9.95 -23.08
N LEU A 316 -18.24 9.26 -22.54
CA LEU A 316 -16.87 9.76 -22.44
C LEU A 316 -15.86 8.78 -23.08
N PRO A 317 -14.90 9.30 -23.86
CA PRO A 317 -14.85 10.63 -24.45
C PRO A 317 -15.98 10.81 -25.49
N ARG A 318 -16.33 12.06 -25.81
CA ARG A 318 -17.39 12.35 -26.79
C ARG A 318 -17.12 11.71 -28.15
N LYS A 319 -15.87 11.65 -28.55
CA LYS A 319 -15.43 10.94 -29.77
C LYS A 319 -14.74 9.64 -29.37
N LYS A 320 -15.06 8.56 -30.06
CA LYS A 320 -14.39 7.27 -29.87
C LYS A 320 -12.88 7.43 -29.93
N THR A 321 -12.18 6.84 -28.97
CA THR A 321 -10.72 6.91 -28.86
C THR A 321 -10.10 5.52 -28.97
N THR A 322 -8.79 5.49 -29.15
CA THR A 322 -8.01 4.26 -29.09
C THR A 322 -7.08 4.34 -27.88
N ILE A 323 -7.14 3.32 -27.04
CA ILE A 323 -6.15 3.11 -25.98
C ILE A 323 -5.09 2.22 -26.58
N LYS A 324 -3.93 2.82 -26.84
CA LYS A 324 -2.82 2.17 -27.54
C LYS A 324 -2.00 1.27 -26.62
N ASP A 325 -1.33 0.32 -27.25
CA ASP A 325 -0.15 -0.31 -26.71
C ASP A 325 1.06 0.61 -26.99
N ASP A 326 1.63 1.19 -25.94
CA ASP A 326 2.85 2.02 -26.06
C ASP A 326 4.14 1.17 -26.15
N GLY A 327 4.02 -0.14 -26.43
CA GLY A 327 5.13 -1.10 -26.47
C GLY A 327 6.23 -0.81 -27.50
N GLU A 328 6.01 0.11 -28.45
CA GLU A 328 7.05 0.50 -29.42
C GLU A 328 8.15 1.40 -28.83
N ARG A 329 7.94 2.03 -27.69
CA ARG A 329 8.96 2.89 -27.05
C ARG A 329 10.04 2.11 -26.29
N ARG A 330 9.91 0.79 -26.14
CA ARG A 330 10.79 -0.04 -25.31
C ARG A 330 11.90 -0.78 -26.07
N ARG A 331 12.12 -0.51 -27.34
CA ARG A 331 13.14 -1.20 -28.16
C ARG A 331 14.36 -0.36 -28.50
N HIS A 332 14.66 0.63 -27.66
CA HIS A 332 15.90 1.40 -27.87
C HIS A 332 16.66 1.59 -26.57
#